data_079f780a964b767ae8b7ddfe9d09908f
#
_entry.id   079f780a964b767ae8b7ddfe9d09908f
#
_cell.length_a   1.000
_cell.length_b   1.000
_cell.length_c   1.000
_cell.angle_alpha   90.00
_cell.angle_beta   90.00
_cell.angle_gamma   90.00
#
_symmetry.space_group_name_H-M   'P 1'
#
loop_
_entity.id
_entity.type
_entity.pdbx_description
1 polymer ?
#
loop_
_entity_poly.entity_id
_entity_poly.type
_entity_poly.pdbx_seq_one_letter_code
_entity_poly.pdbx_strand_id
1 'polypeptide(L)'
;MSIGFLLFLIALLSSLIGLYGMFQKAGIAGWKAFVPFYNTWCMVQKMKLGKIWFFLQFIPVAGFFVIIWILIKFVEHFGRFSVLSHAAAVFIPFIYFPYLGFSKNERYAGEAVVKNYKKSAAREWVDAAVFAIVAATLIRTFIFEAYVIPTPSMEKTLLVNDYLFVSKFSYGPRIPNTPLAMPFVHHTIPGINSKSYVEWIKIPYTRWFASPIKRNDVVVFNFPVNDTLINDEENFGSKKTYYEAIRDRMAVDNISKDDARTRVWDLYGDNIIIRPVDKRENFIKRCVAIAGDTLQVKGTVVYINGVAEEFPKASERNFIVATDGTMLNEDQLEEFGIHTDPALGEFMNTGAGSYNINMTPSEKDKVSKLPNVKSIVSIPYPPEAQLFPFYNTQRQWTVDNFGPVWIPKKGATISLTPDNVNTYQRSISVYEGNKFEERGGKYFINDKESTTYTFKMNYYWMMGDNRHNSLDSRFWGFVPEDHIVGKATLIWFSWEKGPRWKRMFTTIR
;
A
#
# COMPACT_ATOMS: atom_id res chain seq x y z
N MET A 1 -22.36 -2.93 27.03
CA MET A 1 -21.52 -4.02 26.44
C MET A 1 -22.24 -4.52 25.22
N SER A 2 -21.58 -4.59 24.04
CA SER A 2 -22.26 -5.09 22.85
C SER A 2 -22.54 -6.60 22.95
N ILE A 3 -23.63 -7.07 22.35
CA ILE A 3 -23.99 -8.50 22.29
C ILE A 3 -22.83 -9.33 21.72
N GLY A 4 -22.15 -8.82 20.71
CA GLY A 4 -20.98 -9.49 20.10
C GLY A 4 -19.81 -9.69 21.06
N PHE A 5 -19.54 -8.72 21.92
CA PHE A 5 -18.52 -8.83 22.96
C PHE A 5 -18.89 -9.87 24.03
N LEU A 6 -20.15 -9.93 24.42
CA LEU A 6 -20.64 -10.96 25.35
C LEU A 6 -20.51 -12.37 24.77
N LEU A 7 -20.90 -12.57 23.50
CA LEU A 7 -20.75 -13.84 22.80
C LEU A 7 -19.27 -14.24 22.68
N PHE A 8 -18.39 -13.31 22.40
CA PHE A 8 -16.95 -13.54 22.37
C PHE A 8 -16.41 -14.02 23.72
N LEU A 9 -16.81 -13.38 24.84
CA LEU A 9 -16.41 -13.78 26.18
C LEU A 9 -16.92 -15.18 26.54
N ILE A 10 -18.16 -15.50 26.18
CA ILE A 10 -18.74 -16.86 26.39
C ILE A 10 -17.93 -17.90 25.61
N ALA A 11 -17.62 -17.63 24.34
CA ALA A 11 -16.83 -18.53 23.51
C ALA A 11 -15.41 -18.73 24.05
N LEU A 12 -14.78 -17.66 24.52
CA LEU A 12 -13.45 -17.71 25.12
C LEU A 12 -13.46 -18.54 26.42
N LEU A 13 -14.40 -18.25 27.33
CA LEU A 13 -14.54 -19.02 28.60
C LEU A 13 -14.83 -20.50 28.32
N SER A 14 -15.72 -20.80 27.39
CA SER A 14 -16.03 -22.18 27.00
C SER A 14 -14.79 -22.91 26.48
N SER A 15 -13.97 -22.23 25.64
CA SER A 15 -12.72 -22.80 25.13
C SER A 15 -11.73 -23.11 26.27
N LEU A 16 -11.58 -22.18 27.22
CA LEU A 16 -10.68 -22.35 28.38
C LEU A 16 -11.17 -23.47 29.32
N ILE A 17 -12.47 -23.56 29.56
CA ILE A 17 -13.08 -24.67 30.34
C ILE A 17 -12.84 -25.99 29.62
N GLY A 18 -13.00 -26.05 28.29
CA GLY A 18 -12.68 -27.23 27.50
C GLY A 18 -11.21 -27.63 27.65
N LEU A 19 -10.32 -26.67 27.56
CA LEU A 19 -8.88 -26.84 27.70
C LEU A 19 -8.52 -27.32 29.13
N TYR A 20 -9.21 -26.84 30.16
CA TYR A 20 -9.08 -27.37 31.54
C TYR A 20 -9.31 -28.88 31.58
N GLY A 21 -10.42 -29.38 30.99
CA GLY A 21 -10.71 -30.78 30.93
C GLY A 21 -9.67 -31.57 30.11
N MET A 22 -9.21 -31.03 28.99
CA MET A 22 -8.13 -31.61 28.19
C MET A 22 -6.82 -31.72 29.01
N PHE A 23 -6.47 -30.71 29.79
CA PHE A 23 -5.28 -30.70 30.66
C PHE A 23 -5.38 -31.80 31.72
N GLN A 24 -6.52 -31.95 32.39
CA GLN A 24 -6.72 -33.01 33.36
C GLN A 24 -6.50 -34.40 32.73
N LYS A 25 -7.06 -34.64 31.54
CA LYS A 25 -6.86 -35.90 30.81
C LYS A 25 -5.39 -36.10 30.40
N ALA A 26 -4.67 -35.02 30.14
CA ALA A 26 -3.25 -35.08 29.83
C ALA A 26 -2.35 -35.21 31.09
N GLY A 27 -2.92 -35.22 32.28
CA GLY A 27 -2.16 -35.25 33.55
C GLY A 27 -1.46 -33.90 33.83
N ILE A 28 -2.02 -32.81 33.34
CA ILE A 28 -1.60 -31.42 33.65
C ILE A 28 -2.64 -30.84 34.62
N ALA A 29 -2.20 -30.10 35.64
CA ALA A 29 -3.14 -29.44 36.55
C ALA A 29 -4.06 -28.49 35.77
N GLY A 30 -5.39 -28.71 35.83
CA GLY A 30 -6.37 -28.05 34.97
C GLY A 30 -6.36 -26.54 35.04
N TRP A 31 -6.11 -25.94 36.24
CA TRP A 31 -6.05 -24.47 36.40
C TRP A 31 -5.03 -23.77 35.49
N LYS A 32 -3.97 -24.51 35.07
CA LYS A 32 -2.94 -23.98 34.17
C LYS A 32 -3.50 -23.58 32.77
N ALA A 33 -4.66 -24.14 32.41
CA ALA A 33 -5.36 -23.77 31.18
C ALA A 33 -5.80 -22.30 31.13
N PHE A 34 -6.09 -21.73 32.30
CA PHE A 34 -6.55 -20.34 32.43
C PHE A 34 -5.43 -19.29 32.47
N VAL A 35 -4.17 -19.70 32.58
CA VAL A 35 -3.03 -18.80 32.65
C VAL A 35 -2.45 -18.59 31.25
N PRO A 36 -2.63 -17.39 30.65
CA PRO A 36 -2.13 -17.09 29.31
C PRO A 36 -0.62 -17.37 29.19
N PHE A 37 -0.20 -17.85 28.03
CA PHE A 37 1.17 -18.27 27.71
C PHE A 37 1.67 -19.48 28.53
N TYR A 38 1.37 -19.55 29.82
CA TYR A 38 1.74 -20.70 30.65
C TYR A 38 1.02 -21.98 30.20
N ASN A 39 -0.20 -21.86 29.70
CA ASN A 39 -0.95 -22.97 29.11
C ASN A 39 -0.22 -23.54 27.88
N THR A 40 0.24 -22.71 26.95
CA THR A 40 1.02 -23.16 25.78
C THR A 40 2.37 -23.73 26.16
N TRP A 41 3.04 -23.15 27.17
CA TRP A 41 4.25 -23.73 27.74
C TRP A 41 4.03 -25.17 28.27
N CYS A 42 2.97 -25.39 29.03
CA CYS A 42 2.61 -26.70 29.53
C CYS A 42 2.31 -27.71 28.41
N MET A 43 1.64 -27.26 27.32
CA MET A 43 1.41 -28.07 26.14
C MET A 43 2.73 -28.46 25.46
N VAL A 44 3.60 -27.50 25.18
CA VAL A 44 4.90 -27.70 24.53
C VAL A 44 5.74 -28.72 25.33
N GLN A 45 5.79 -28.57 26.66
CA GLN A 45 6.47 -29.47 27.56
C GLN A 45 5.87 -30.88 27.51
N LYS A 46 4.54 -30.98 27.63
CA LYS A 46 3.82 -32.27 27.64
C LYS A 46 3.96 -33.06 26.36
N MET A 47 3.97 -32.35 25.23
CA MET A 47 4.16 -32.93 23.89
C MET A 47 5.64 -33.19 23.55
N LYS A 48 6.58 -32.83 24.43
CA LYS A 48 8.02 -32.89 24.20
C LYS A 48 8.48 -32.13 22.93
N LEU A 49 7.80 -31.07 22.57
CA LEU A 49 8.20 -30.22 21.46
C LEU A 49 9.42 -29.36 21.85
N GLY A 50 10.19 -28.93 20.84
CA GLY A 50 11.30 -28.02 21.06
C GLY A 50 10.83 -26.70 21.71
N LYS A 51 11.54 -26.21 22.73
CA LYS A 51 11.19 -24.98 23.47
C LYS A 51 11.06 -23.75 22.56
N ILE A 52 11.71 -23.78 21.40
CA ILE A 52 11.63 -22.71 20.40
C ILE A 52 10.17 -22.38 20.02
N TRP A 53 9.29 -23.37 19.94
CA TRP A 53 7.88 -23.18 19.61
C TRP A 53 7.14 -22.30 20.63
N PHE A 54 7.53 -22.37 21.89
CA PHE A 54 7.00 -21.46 22.90
C PHE A 54 7.47 -20.02 22.67
N PHE A 55 8.72 -19.81 22.33
CA PHE A 55 9.24 -18.45 22.10
C PHE A 55 8.74 -17.83 20.80
N LEU A 56 8.52 -18.62 19.75
CA LEU A 56 7.97 -18.14 18.49
C LEU A 56 6.57 -17.54 18.61
N GLN A 57 5.78 -17.92 19.63
CA GLN A 57 4.44 -17.33 19.84
C GLN A 57 4.48 -15.84 20.19
N PHE A 58 5.62 -15.29 20.63
CA PHE A 58 5.76 -13.87 20.95
C PHE A 58 6.13 -13.02 19.74
N ILE A 59 6.40 -13.64 18.59
CA ILE A 59 6.60 -12.90 17.35
C ILE A 59 5.24 -12.35 16.91
N PRO A 60 5.12 -11.03 16.78
CA PRO A 60 3.88 -10.41 16.40
C PRO A 60 3.29 -11.02 15.10
N VAL A 61 1.98 -11.26 15.09
CA VAL A 61 1.20 -11.93 14.03
C VAL A 61 1.60 -13.39 13.79
N ALA A 62 2.89 -13.69 13.59
CA ALA A 62 3.34 -15.09 13.45
C ALA A 62 2.98 -15.91 14.69
N GLY A 63 3.05 -15.30 15.87
CA GLY A 63 2.70 -15.93 17.14
C GLY A 63 1.27 -16.48 17.19
N PHE A 64 0.32 -15.80 16.55
CA PHE A 64 -1.06 -16.30 16.44
C PHE A 64 -1.11 -17.66 15.72
N PHE A 65 -0.40 -17.80 14.60
CA PHE A 65 -0.32 -19.06 13.88
C PHE A 65 0.45 -20.13 14.64
N VAL A 66 1.47 -19.74 15.41
CA VAL A 66 2.21 -20.65 16.28
C VAL A 66 1.32 -21.20 17.39
N ILE A 67 0.50 -20.36 18.03
CA ILE A 67 -0.48 -20.79 19.04
C ILE A 67 -1.48 -21.79 18.44
N ILE A 68 -2.04 -21.48 17.27
CA ILE A 68 -2.94 -22.39 16.54
C ILE A 68 -2.24 -23.73 16.27
N TRP A 69 -1.00 -23.70 15.80
CA TRP A 69 -0.23 -24.90 15.54
C TRP A 69 0.00 -25.74 16.81
N ILE A 70 0.36 -25.09 17.94
CA ILE A 70 0.51 -25.76 19.24
C ILE A 70 -0.82 -26.45 19.65
N LEU A 71 -1.95 -25.75 19.49
CA LEU A 71 -3.28 -26.30 19.80
C LEU A 71 -3.62 -27.50 18.92
N ILE A 72 -3.37 -27.42 17.60
CA ILE A 72 -3.56 -28.55 16.67
C ILE A 72 -2.69 -29.75 17.11
N LYS A 73 -1.41 -29.50 17.41
CA LYS A 73 -0.52 -30.55 17.90
C LYS A 73 -1.03 -31.17 19.20
N PHE A 74 -1.60 -30.35 20.09
CA PHE A 74 -2.19 -30.90 21.34
C PHE A 74 -3.43 -31.75 21.06
N VAL A 75 -4.26 -31.40 20.08
CA VAL A 75 -5.42 -32.19 19.62
C VAL A 75 -4.97 -33.51 18.97
N GLU A 76 -3.87 -33.54 18.22
CA GLU A 76 -3.27 -34.77 17.67
C GLU A 76 -2.91 -35.78 18.77
N HIS A 77 -2.49 -35.32 19.96
CA HIS A 77 -2.19 -36.18 21.09
C HIS A 77 -3.45 -36.80 21.73
N PHE A 78 -4.65 -36.38 21.34
CA PHE A 78 -5.92 -37.06 21.61
C PHE A 78 -6.30 -38.06 20.51
N GLY A 79 -5.41 -38.35 19.54
CA GLY A 79 -5.67 -39.25 18.42
C GLY A 79 -6.56 -38.63 17.34
N ARG A 80 -6.72 -37.29 17.31
CA ARG A 80 -7.59 -36.59 16.38
C ARG A 80 -6.77 -35.93 15.25
N PHE A 81 -6.56 -36.71 14.17
CA PHE A 81 -5.68 -36.33 13.06
C PHE A 81 -6.43 -35.82 11.82
N SER A 82 -7.77 -35.88 11.76
CA SER A 82 -8.51 -35.47 10.57
C SER A 82 -8.47 -33.96 10.34
N VAL A 83 -8.59 -33.54 9.06
CA VAL A 83 -8.69 -32.11 8.70
C VAL A 83 -9.85 -31.41 9.41
N LEU A 84 -11.00 -32.12 9.52
CA LEU A 84 -12.18 -31.62 10.23
C LEU A 84 -11.92 -31.41 11.73
N SER A 85 -11.15 -32.31 12.38
CA SER A 85 -10.77 -32.14 13.77
C SER A 85 -9.85 -30.91 13.97
N HIS A 86 -8.92 -30.68 13.06
CA HIS A 86 -8.04 -29.52 13.11
C HIS A 86 -8.82 -28.23 12.79
N ALA A 87 -9.72 -28.26 11.81
CA ALA A 87 -10.61 -27.13 11.53
C ALA A 87 -11.52 -26.82 12.74
N ALA A 88 -12.09 -27.84 13.37
CA ALA A 88 -12.91 -27.66 14.57
C ALA A 88 -12.11 -27.03 15.73
N ALA A 89 -10.85 -27.43 15.93
CA ALA A 89 -9.98 -26.84 16.94
C ALA A 89 -9.68 -25.35 16.69
N VAL A 90 -9.67 -24.91 15.44
CA VAL A 90 -9.37 -23.54 15.04
C VAL A 90 -10.63 -22.66 15.02
N PHE A 91 -11.71 -23.11 14.39
CA PHE A 91 -12.87 -22.30 14.10
C PHE A 91 -13.98 -22.37 15.16
N ILE A 92 -14.09 -23.51 15.86
CA ILE A 92 -15.11 -23.73 16.90
C ILE A 92 -14.52 -24.33 18.18
N PRO A 93 -13.38 -23.78 18.71
CA PRO A 93 -12.74 -24.31 19.92
C PRO A 93 -13.68 -24.32 21.13
N PHE A 94 -14.62 -23.38 21.19
CA PHE A 94 -15.60 -23.22 22.27
C PHE A 94 -16.62 -24.37 22.35
N ILE A 95 -16.73 -25.19 21.29
CA ILE A 95 -17.52 -26.44 21.27
C ILE A 95 -16.59 -27.64 21.34
N TYR A 96 -15.53 -27.62 20.54
CA TYR A 96 -14.69 -28.76 20.32
C TYR A 96 -13.79 -29.11 21.51
N PHE A 97 -13.23 -28.12 22.21
CA PHE A 97 -12.40 -28.34 23.38
C PHE A 97 -13.22 -28.88 24.57
N PRO A 98 -14.41 -28.37 24.91
CA PRO A 98 -15.31 -29.02 25.87
C PRO A 98 -15.64 -30.46 25.52
N TYR A 99 -15.90 -30.75 24.24
CA TYR A 99 -16.10 -32.13 23.79
C TYR A 99 -14.89 -33.00 24.09
N LEU A 100 -13.69 -32.60 23.69
CA LEU A 100 -12.45 -33.35 23.97
C LEU A 100 -12.15 -33.47 25.47
N GLY A 101 -12.41 -32.40 26.21
CA GLY A 101 -12.11 -32.29 27.65
C GLY A 101 -13.02 -33.16 28.51
N PHE A 102 -14.32 -33.23 28.23
CA PHE A 102 -15.31 -33.82 29.14
C PHE A 102 -15.99 -35.09 28.61
N SER A 103 -15.92 -35.40 27.31
CA SER A 103 -16.48 -36.63 26.78
C SER A 103 -15.75 -37.85 27.34
N LYS A 104 -16.51 -38.85 27.83
CA LYS A 104 -15.96 -40.11 28.37
C LYS A 104 -15.22 -40.94 27.27
N ASN A 105 -15.58 -40.73 26.01
CA ASN A 105 -15.01 -41.47 24.88
C ASN A 105 -13.66 -40.89 24.42
N GLU A 106 -13.31 -39.69 24.86
CA GLU A 106 -12.07 -39.01 24.49
C GLU A 106 -11.02 -39.16 25.60
N ARG A 107 -9.80 -39.54 25.21
CA ARG A 107 -8.67 -39.71 26.15
C ARG A 107 -7.40 -39.11 25.56
N TYR A 108 -6.51 -38.65 26.41
CA TYR A 108 -5.16 -38.29 26.02
C TYR A 108 -4.35 -39.52 25.65
N ALA A 109 -4.09 -39.72 24.38
CA ALA A 109 -3.39 -40.90 23.86
C ALA A 109 -1.86 -40.75 23.89
N GLY A 110 -1.36 -39.52 24.01
CA GLY A 110 0.05 -39.25 24.21
C GLY A 110 0.91 -39.33 22.95
N GLU A 111 2.23 -39.32 23.16
CA GLU A 111 3.24 -39.24 22.08
C GLU A 111 3.24 -40.47 21.17
N ALA A 112 2.95 -41.66 21.74
CA ALA A 112 2.99 -42.90 20.99
C ALA A 112 2.02 -42.95 19.81
N VAL A 113 0.82 -42.38 19.97
CA VAL A 113 -0.18 -42.31 18.90
C VAL A 113 0.26 -41.39 17.79
N VAL A 114 0.89 -40.25 18.13
CA VAL A 114 1.41 -39.29 17.14
C VAL A 114 2.56 -39.92 16.35
N LYS A 115 3.48 -40.61 17.00
CA LYS A 115 4.60 -41.29 16.33
C LYS A 115 4.17 -42.42 15.40
N ASN A 116 3.14 -43.16 15.78
CA ASN A 116 2.66 -44.32 15.01
C ASN A 116 1.66 -43.91 13.89
N TYR A 117 1.17 -42.68 13.92
CA TYR A 117 0.24 -42.20 12.90
C TYR A 117 0.94 -41.98 11.57
N LYS A 118 0.54 -42.73 10.55
CA LYS A 118 1.00 -42.55 9.16
C LYS A 118 -0.02 -41.72 8.42
N LYS A 119 0.40 -40.56 7.94
CA LYS A 119 -0.44 -39.71 7.07
C LYS A 119 -0.63 -40.39 5.73
N SER A 120 -1.81 -40.20 5.12
CA SER A 120 -1.98 -40.52 3.71
C SER A 120 -1.27 -39.49 2.84
N ALA A 121 -0.87 -39.86 1.62
CA ALA A 121 -0.25 -38.92 0.68
C ALA A 121 -1.12 -37.66 0.41
N ALA A 122 -2.44 -37.85 0.25
CA ALA A 122 -3.37 -36.73 0.10
C ALA A 122 -3.32 -35.76 1.31
N ARG A 123 -3.20 -36.30 2.53
CA ARG A 123 -3.09 -35.48 3.74
C ARG A 123 -1.77 -34.72 3.79
N GLU A 124 -0.68 -35.32 3.38
CA GLU A 124 0.62 -34.63 3.33
C GLU A 124 0.59 -33.44 2.34
N TRP A 125 -0.04 -33.60 1.18
CA TRP A 125 -0.23 -32.53 0.22
C TRP A 125 -1.09 -31.40 0.76
N VAL A 126 -2.19 -31.71 1.48
CA VAL A 126 -3.04 -30.67 2.11
C VAL A 126 -2.26 -29.90 3.17
N ASP A 127 -1.53 -30.61 4.05
CA ASP A 127 -0.72 -29.96 5.10
C ASP A 127 0.37 -29.06 4.49
N ALA A 128 1.04 -29.53 3.42
CA ALA A 128 2.06 -28.76 2.70
C ALA A 128 1.45 -27.50 2.03
N ALA A 129 0.28 -27.65 1.40
CA ALA A 129 -0.42 -26.51 0.77
C ALA A 129 -0.85 -25.47 1.81
N VAL A 130 -1.43 -25.89 2.94
CA VAL A 130 -1.81 -24.98 4.02
C VAL A 130 -0.58 -24.25 4.58
N PHE A 131 0.51 -24.99 4.83
CA PHE A 131 1.76 -24.39 5.29
C PHE A 131 2.30 -23.35 4.30
N ALA A 132 2.34 -23.70 3.02
CA ALA A 132 2.84 -22.80 1.96
C ALA A 132 2.00 -21.53 1.87
N ILE A 133 0.67 -21.63 1.91
CA ILE A 133 -0.23 -20.46 1.85
C ILE A 133 -0.01 -19.56 3.08
N VAL A 134 0.06 -20.14 4.29
CA VAL A 134 0.28 -19.36 5.52
C VAL A 134 1.65 -18.70 5.51
N ALA A 135 2.71 -19.45 5.21
CA ALA A 135 4.07 -18.93 5.17
C ALA A 135 4.21 -17.81 4.12
N ALA A 136 3.72 -18.02 2.90
CA ALA A 136 3.76 -17.03 1.84
C ALA A 136 2.96 -15.76 2.21
N THR A 137 1.79 -15.92 2.85
CA THR A 137 0.97 -14.79 3.32
C THR A 137 1.71 -13.99 4.38
N LEU A 138 2.37 -14.64 5.34
CA LEU A 138 3.16 -13.97 6.37
C LEU A 138 4.36 -13.23 5.79
N ILE A 139 5.13 -13.88 4.91
CA ILE A 139 6.27 -13.26 4.22
C ILE A 139 5.80 -12.04 3.44
N ARG A 140 4.76 -12.19 2.61
CA ARG A 140 4.18 -11.13 1.82
C ARG A 140 3.68 -9.96 2.67
N THR A 141 3.07 -10.23 3.81
CA THR A 141 2.49 -9.20 4.67
C THR A 141 3.55 -8.42 5.44
N PHE A 142 4.62 -9.06 5.93
CA PHE A 142 5.52 -8.46 6.92
C PHE A 142 6.97 -8.28 6.47
N ILE A 143 7.45 -9.05 5.48
CA ILE A 143 8.85 -9.06 5.10
C ILE A 143 9.04 -8.36 3.76
N PHE A 144 8.59 -8.97 2.67
CA PHE A 144 8.67 -8.41 1.34
C PHE A 144 7.52 -8.88 0.45
N GLU A 145 7.19 -8.08 -0.53
CA GLU A 145 6.18 -8.38 -1.53
C GLU A 145 6.72 -8.10 -2.93
N ALA A 146 6.35 -8.95 -3.89
CA ALA A 146 6.71 -8.76 -5.29
C ALA A 146 5.67 -7.89 -5.99
N TYR A 147 6.14 -6.93 -6.79
CA TYR A 147 5.34 -6.05 -7.64
C TYR A 147 5.88 -6.03 -9.05
N VAL A 148 5.02 -5.71 -10.02
CA VAL A 148 5.39 -5.45 -11.41
C VAL A 148 5.14 -3.97 -11.72
N ILE A 149 6.00 -3.38 -12.53
CA ILE A 149 5.86 -2.00 -12.99
C ILE A 149 4.98 -1.97 -14.25
N PRO A 150 3.78 -1.35 -14.18
CA PRO A 150 2.86 -1.33 -15.32
C PRO A 150 2.95 -0.05 -16.17
N THR A 151 3.61 1.00 -15.68
CA THR A 151 3.60 2.35 -16.30
C THR A 151 4.99 2.98 -16.32
N PRO A 152 5.28 3.88 -17.28
CA PRO A 152 6.60 4.50 -17.43
C PRO A 152 6.85 5.69 -16.49
N SER A 153 6.04 5.91 -15.45
CA SER A 153 6.18 7.08 -14.57
C SER A 153 7.47 7.14 -13.75
N MET A 154 8.20 6.02 -13.67
CA MET A 154 9.52 5.89 -13.04
C MET A 154 10.59 5.45 -14.06
N GLU A 155 10.35 5.73 -15.36
CA GLU A 155 11.20 5.31 -16.48
C GLU A 155 12.68 5.63 -16.23
N LYS A 156 13.58 4.91 -16.85
CA LYS A 156 15.04 4.85 -16.62
C LYS A 156 15.42 4.31 -15.23
N THR A 157 14.71 4.66 -14.15
CA THR A 157 14.93 4.03 -12.84
C THR A 157 14.27 2.66 -12.80
N LEU A 158 12.97 2.60 -13.12
CA LEU A 158 12.18 1.37 -13.20
C LEU A 158 11.44 1.33 -14.52
N LEU A 159 11.71 0.29 -15.32
CA LEU A 159 11.11 0.11 -16.63
C LEU A 159 9.80 -0.67 -16.53
N VAL A 160 8.92 -0.46 -17.49
CA VAL A 160 7.71 -1.29 -17.63
C VAL A 160 8.12 -2.77 -17.72
N ASN A 161 7.39 -3.64 -17.01
CA ASN A 161 7.69 -5.06 -16.82
C ASN A 161 8.99 -5.36 -16.05
N ASP A 162 9.47 -4.43 -15.22
CA ASP A 162 10.36 -4.76 -14.12
C ASP A 162 9.56 -5.40 -12.99
N TYR A 163 10.04 -6.50 -12.44
CA TYR A 163 9.50 -7.18 -11.28
C TYR A 163 10.37 -6.87 -10.06
N LEU A 164 9.77 -6.29 -9.03
CA LEU A 164 10.48 -5.75 -7.88
C LEU A 164 10.22 -6.55 -6.61
N PHE A 165 11.21 -6.60 -5.71
CA PHE A 165 10.96 -6.86 -4.31
C PHE A 165 10.87 -5.55 -3.54
N VAL A 166 9.77 -5.41 -2.82
CA VAL A 166 9.48 -4.28 -1.93
C VAL A 166 9.62 -4.74 -0.50
N SER A 167 10.61 -4.21 0.19
CA SER A 167 10.89 -4.51 1.60
C SER A 167 9.94 -3.74 2.50
N LYS A 168 9.08 -4.44 3.22
CA LYS A 168 8.22 -3.87 4.26
C LYS A 168 8.99 -3.66 5.56
N PHE A 169 10.03 -4.46 5.75
CA PHE A 169 10.90 -4.39 6.91
C PHE A 169 11.72 -3.09 6.97
N SER A 170 12.05 -2.50 5.81
CA SER A 170 12.85 -1.25 5.73
C SER A 170 12.23 -0.09 6.49
N TYR A 171 10.90 0.01 6.53
CA TYR A 171 10.18 1.06 7.27
C TYR A 171 9.48 0.51 8.51
N GLY A 172 9.62 -0.78 8.77
CA GLY A 172 8.87 -1.51 9.77
C GLY A 172 7.53 -2.03 9.21
N PRO A 173 7.18 -3.30 9.48
CA PRO A 173 5.97 -3.92 8.96
C PRO A 173 4.71 -3.23 9.49
N ARG A 174 3.80 -2.89 8.58
CA ARG A 174 2.46 -2.38 8.89
C ARG A 174 1.50 -3.55 9.09
N ILE A 175 0.74 -3.51 10.19
CA ILE A 175 -0.35 -4.46 10.40
C ILE A 175 -1.48 -4.14 9.42
N PRO A 176 -2.04 -5.13 8.70
CA PRO A 176 -3.19 -4.90 7.84
C PRO A 176 -4.37 -4.29 8.60
N ASN A 177 -4.98 -3.25 8.05
CA ASN A 177 -6.19 -2.65 8.62
C ASN A 177 -7.38 -3.62 8.53
N THR A 178 -7.41 -4.45 7.46
CA THR A 178 -8.42 -5.48 7.20
C THR A 178 -7.78 -6.87 7.17
N PRO A 179 -7.56 -7.49 8.35
CA PRO A 179 -6.84 -8.77 8.44
C PRO A 179 -7.61 -9.96 7.84
N LEU A 180 -8.94 -9.85 7.78
CA LEU A 180 -9.79 -10.89 7.20
C LEU A 180 -9.92 -10.67 5.68
N ALA A 181 -8.92 -11.10 4.93
CA ALA A 181 -8.86 -10.98 3.49
C ALA A 181 -8.43 -12.30 2.84
N MET A 182 -8.90 -12.53 1.61
CA MET A 182 -8.52 -13.68 0.81
C MET A 182 -7.02 -13.62 0.49
N PRO A 183 -6.25 -14.69 0.77
CA PRO A 183 -4.82 -14.72 0.43
C PRO A 183 -4.58 -14.44 -1.05
N PHE A 184 -3.51 -13.69 -1.36
CA PHE A 184 -3.05 -13.34 -2.70
C PHE A 184 -3.99 -12.45 -3.53
N VAL A 185 -5.17 -12.10 -3.07
CA VAL A 185 -6.09 -11.19 -3.75
C VAL A 185 -6.11 -9.83 -3.04
N HIS A 186 -5.79 -8.75 -3.78
CA HIS A 186 -5.61 -7.42 -3.16
C HIS A 186 -6.94 -6.80 -2.72
N HIS A 187 -7.88 -6.56 -3.61
CA HIS A 187 -9.16 -5.87 -3.28
C HIS A 187 -10.41 -6.50 -3.89
N THR A 188 -10.34 -7.04 -5.10
CA THR A 188 -11.49 -7.58 -5.83
C THR A 188 -11.16 -8.98 -6.34
N ILE A 189 -12.09 -9.93 -6.16
CA ILE A 189 -11.92 -11.31 -6.61
C ILE A 189 -12.12 -11.35 -8.13
N PRO A 190 -11.11 -11.77 -8.92
CA PRO A 190 -11.23 -11.88 -10.37
C PRO A 190 -12.42 -12.76 -10.78
N GLY A 191 -13.16 -12.32 -11.78
CA GLY A 191 -14.31 -13.05 -12.35
C GLY A 191 -15.61 -12.93 -11.58
N ILE A 192 -15.60 -12.64 -10.27
CA ILE A 192 -16.81 -12.49 -9.45
C ILE A 192 -17.11 -11.01 -9.16
N ASN A 193 -16.15 -10.13 -9.32
CA ASN A 193 -16.22 -8.69 -9.03
C ASN A 193 -16.65 -8.32 -7.59
N SER A 194 -16.48 -9.25 -6.64
CA SER A 194 -16.79 -9.03 -5.23
C SER A 194 -15.56 -8.65 -4.42
N LYS A 195 -15.77 -8.02 -3.25
CA LYS A 195 -14.67 -7.69 -2.32
C LYS A 195 -13.93 -8.97 -1.88
N SER A 196 -12.60 -8.95 -1.89
CA SER A 196 -11.74 -10.04 -1.39
C SER A 196 -11.55 -10.02 0.13
N TYR A 197 -12.22 -9.13 0.84
CA TYR A 197 -12.06 -8.88 2.27
C TYR A 197 -13.38 -8.58 2.94
N VAL A 198 -13.43 -8.81 4.25
CA VAL A 198 -14.54 -8.40 5.12
C VAL A 198 -14.03 -7.46 6.21
N GLU A 199 -14.86 -6.48 6.57
CA GLU A 199 -14.51 -5.42 7.52
C GLU A 199 -15.04 -5.68 8.94
N TRP A 200 -15.22 -6.96 9.32
CA TRP A 200 -15.67 -7.35 10.66
C TRP A 200 -14.65 -7.00 11.73
N ILE A 201 -13.37 -7.08 11.38
CA ILE A 201 -12.26 -6.67 12.23
C ILE A 201 -11.51 -5.55 11.52
N LYS A 202 -11.45 -4.37 12.14
CA LYS A 202 -10.67 -3.22 11.67
C LYS A 202 -9.59 -2.91 12.70
N ILE A 203 -8.33 -2.99 12.26
CA ILE A 203 -7.20 -2.64 13.12
C ILE A 203 -6.77 -1.22 12.76
N PRO A 204 -6.66 -0.30 13.76
CA PRO A 204 -6.14 1.03 13.52
C PRO A 204 -4.70 0.96 13.01
N TYR A 205 -4.25 2.02 12.33
CA TYR A 205 -2.87 2.08 11.82
C TYR A 205 -1.87 1.74 12.93
N THR A 206 -1.12 0.70 12.68
CA THR A 206 -0.07 0.22 13.57
C THR A 206 1.11 -0.24 12.74
N ARG A 207 2.29 0.28 13.06
CA ARG A 207 3.57 -0.08 12.43
C ARG A 207 4.58 -0.45 13.50
N TRP A 208 5.14 -1.66 13.40
CA TRP A 208 6.15 -2.11 14.35
C TRP A 208 7.54 -1.72 13.90
N PHE A 209 8.41 -1.41 14.85
CA PHE A 209 9.81 -1.06 14.58
C PHE A 209 9.96 0.01 13.50
N ALA A 210 9.08 1.03 13.54
CA ALA A 210 9.02 2.06 12.51
C ALA A 210 10.37 2.76 12.33
N SER A 211 10.85 2.78 11.08
CA SER A 211 12.04 3.50 10.66
C SER A 211 11.67 4.65 9.74
N PRO A 212 12.36 5.80 9.79
CA PRO A 212 12.03 6.96 9.00
C PRO A 212 12.28 6.72 7.51
N ILE A 213 11.36 7.21 6.69
CA ILE A 213 11.53 7.32 5.25
C ILE A 213 12.52 8.45 4.99
N LYS A 214 13.41 8.25 4.03
CA LYS A 214 14.42 9.23 3.64
C LYS A 214 14.08 9.85 2.29
N ARG A 215 14.57 11.07 2.05
CA ARG A 215 14.55 11.66 0.72
C ARG A 215 15.29 10.74 -0.26
N ASN A 216 14.82 10.71 -1.48
CA ASN A 216 15.27 9.87 -2.58
C ASN A 216 14.98 8.36 -2.45
N ASP A 217 14.36 7.89 -1.36
CA ASP A 217 13.85 6.52 -1.33
C ASP A 217 12.78 6.30 -2.41
N VAL A 218 12.85 5.17 -3.11
CA VAL A 218 11.78 4.74 -4.02
C VAL A 218 10.76 3.95 -3.20
N VAL A 219 9.55 4.50 -3.06
CA VAL A 219 8.55 4.06 -2.08
C VAL A 219 7.31 3.52 -2.77
N VAL A 220 6.85 2.35 -2.32
CA VAL A 220 5.52 1.83 -2.64
C VAL A 220 4.55 2.25 -1.55
N PHE A 221 3.40 2.78 -1.97
CA PHE A 221 2.35 3.26 -1.07
C PHE A 221 0.96 3.04 -1.66
N ASN A 222 -0.05 2.97 -0.80
CA ASN A 222 -1.44 2.93 -1.21
C ASN A 222 -1.89 4.32 -1.71
N PHE A 223 -2.56 4.38 -2.85
CA PHE A 223 -2.92 5.63 -3.52
C PHE A 223 -3.86 6.48 -2.65
N PRO A 224 -3.47 7.73 -2.27
CA PRO A 224 -4.17 8.48 -1.23
C PRO A 224 -5.59 8.90 -1.58
N VAL A 225 -5.87 9.15 -2.86
CA VAL A 225 -7.19 9.62 -3.33
C VAL A 225 -8.09 8.51 -3.84
N ASN A 226 -7.68 7.25 -3.65
CA ASN A 226 -8.45 6.05 -4.01
C ASN A 226 -9.24 5.49 -2.80
N ASP A 227 -9.62 6.36 -1.86
CA ASP A 227 -10.47 6.02 -0.72
C ASP A 227 -11.92 5.81 -1.14
N THR A 228 -12.39 6.58 -2.11
CA THR A 228 -13.72 6.51 -2.68
C THR A 228 -13.62 6.42 -4.20
N LEU A 229 -14.24 5.41 -4.76
CA LEU A 229 -14.21 5.09 -6.18
C LEU A 229 -15.62 4.95 -6.73
N ILE A 230 -15.78 5.25 -8.00
CA ILE A 230 -16.94 4.87 -8.78
C ILE A 230 -16.58 3.57 -9.49
N ASN A 231 -17.22 2.47 -9.11
CA ASN A 231 -17.03 1.13 -9.68
C ASN A 231 -17.92 0.95 -10.92
N ASP A 232 -17.64 1.75 -11.92
CA ASP A 232 -18.32 1.74 -13.20
C ASP A 232 -17.26 1.67 -14.31
N GLU A 233 -16.94 0.43 -14.72
CA GLU A 233 -15.91 0.16 -15.72
C GLU A 233 -16.29 0.63 -17.11
N GLU A 234 -17.59 0.71 -17.42
CA GLU A 234 -18.07 1.15 -18.73
C GLU A 234 -17.86 2.66 -18.93
N ASN A 235 -18.10 3.46 -17.89
CA ASN A 235 -18.04 4.92 -17.97
C ASN A 235 -16.71 5.51 -17.48
N PHE A 236 -16.03 4.89 -16.50
CA PHE A 236 -14.87 5.49 -15.85
C PHE A 236 -13.62 4.63 -15.85
N GLY A 237 -13.70 3.35 -16.12
CA GLY A 237 -12.59 2.43 -15.87
C GLY A 237 -12.19 2.39 -14.40
N SER A 238 -11.34 1.48 -14.01
CA SER A 238 -10.88 1.30 -12.61
C SER A 238 -10.05 2.47 -12.05
N LYS A 239 -9.71 3.44 -12.86
CA LYS A 239 -8.74 4.52 -12.53
C LYS A 239 -9.37 5.84 -12.13
N LYS A 240 -10.67 6.06 -12.35
CA LYS A 240 -11.30 7.35 -12.05
C LYS A 240 -11.75 7.41 -10.61
N THR A 241 -11.22 8.37 -9.86
CA THR A 241 -11.59 8.58 -8.47
C THR A 241 -12.90 9.39 -8.38
N TYR A 242 -13.61 9.21 -7.27
CA TYR A 242 -14.79 10.01 -6.94
C TYR A 242 -14.49 11.53 -7.01
N TYR A 243 -13.33 11.94 -6.56
CA TYR A 243 -12.92 13.36 -6.54
C TYR A 243 -12.65 13.92 -7.93
N GLU A 244 -12.14 13.09 -8.86
CA GLU A 244 -11.99 13.47 -10.28
C GLU A 244 -13.36 13.64 -10.93
N ALA A 245 -14.28 12.71 -10.67
CA ALA A 245 -15.65 12.82 -11.20
C ALA A 245 -16.35 14.11 -10.74
N ILE A 246 -16.18 14.53 -9.49
CA ILE A 246 -16.69 15.82 -9.00
C ILE A 246 -16.06 16.99 -9.77
N ARG A 247 -14.74 17.01 -9.93
CA ARG A 247 -14.05 18.11 -10.66
C ARG A 247 -14.48 18.19 -12.11
N ASP A 248 -14.62 17.05 -12.76
CA ASP A 248 -15.11 17.02 -14.14
C ASP A 248 -16.53 17.56 -14.25
N ARG A 249 -17.41 17.20 -13.33
CA ARG A 249 -18.79 17.75 -13.30
C ARG A 249 -18.81 19.25 -13.05
N MET A 250 -17.96 19.74 -12.14
CA MET A 250 -17.80 21.19 -11.95
C MET A 250 -17.40 21.89 -13.25
N ALA A 251 -16.45 21.32 -13.98
CA ALA A 251 -15.92 21.93 -15.21
C ALA A 251 -16.93 21.82 -16.38
N VAL A 252 -17.56 20.65 -16.56
CA VAL A 252 -18.47 20.39 -17.68
C VAL A 252 -19.80 21.13 -17.51
N ASP A 253 -20.38 21.05 -16.30
CA ASP A 253 -21.70 21.58 -16.01
C ASP A 253 -21.65 23.05 -15.52
N ASN A 254 -20.46 23.59 -15.25
CA ASN A 254 -20.21 24.90 -14.67
C ASN A 254 -21.00 25.17 -13.38
N ILE A 255 -20.96 24.19 -12.46
CA ILE A 255 -21.71 24.20 -11.19
C ILE A 255 -20.76 24.23 -9.99
N SER A 256 -21.34 24.51 -8.82
CA SER A 256 -20.58 24.49 -7.55
C SER A 256 -20.09 23.07 -7.20
N LYS A 257 -19.10 23.00 -6.29
CA LYS A 257 -18.58 21.71 -5.79
C LYS A 257 -19.67 20.87 -5.12
N ASP A 258 -20.56 21.50 -4.35
CA ASP A 258 -21.62 20.79 -3.64
C ASP A 258 -22.70 20.28 -4.60
N ASP A 259 -23.06 21.06 -5.62
CA ASP A 259 -23.98 20.62 -6.67
C ASP A 259 -23.37 19.48 -7.49
N ALA A 260 -22.10 19.60 -7.86
CA ALA A 260 -21.37 18.53 -8.56
C ALA A 260 -21.30 17.25 -7.75
N ARG A 261 -21.07 17.36 -6.44
CA ARG A 261 -21.09 16.23 -5.51
C ARG A 261 -22.45 15.54 -5.47
N THR A 262 -23.52 16.32 -5.34
CA THR A 262 -24.91 15.79 -5.36
C THR A 262 -25.16 15.07 -6.67
N ARG A 263 -24.82 15.68 -7.81
CA ARG A 263 -25.00 15.09 -9.12
C ARG A 263 -24.22 13.79 -9.34
N VAL A 264 -23.00 13.71 -8.83
CA VAL A 264 -22.20 12.46 -8.88
C VAL A 264 -22.86 11.36 -8.05
N TRP A 265 -23.43 11.70 -6.87
CA TRP A 265 -24.19 10.75 -6.07
C TRP A 265 -25.49 10.29 -6.76
N ASP A 266 -26.22 11.21 -7.38
CA ASP A 266 -27.46 10.88 -8.11
C ASP A 266 -27.20 9.95 -9.31
N LEU A 267 -26.06 10.15 -10.00
CA LEU A 267 -25.71 9.37 -11.19
C LEU A 267 -25.07 8.02 -10.86
N TYR A 268 -24.27 7.94 -9.81
CA TYR A 268 -23.36 6.81 -9.57
C TYR A 268 -23.42 6.27 -8.13
N GLY A 269 -24.38 6.71 -7.30
CA GLY A 269 -24.45 6.38 -5.87
C GLY A 269 -24.34 4.90 -5.56
N ASP A 270 -25.05 4.06 -6.34
CA ASP A 270 -25.05 2.60 -6.19
C ASP A 270 -23.69 1.95 -6.54
N ASN A 271 -22.88 2.63 -7.33
CA ASN A 271 -21.55 2.18 -7.77
C ASN A 271 -20.41 2.77 -6.94
N ILE A 272 -20.71 3.63 -5.95
CA ILE A 272 -19.70 4.23 -5.09
C ILE A 272 -19.23 3.22 -4.05
N ILE A 273 -17.95 2.91 -4.04
CA ILE A 273 -17.31 2.03 -3.07
C ILE A 273 -16.23 2.77 -2.27
N ILE A 274 -16.22 2.53 -0.96
CA ILE A 274 -15.18 3.02 -0.07
C ILE A 274 -14.20 1.87 0.20
N ARG A 275 -12.90 2.17 0.08
CA ARG A 275 -11.83 1.20 0.32
C ARG A 275 -10.99 1.58 1.55
N PRO A 276 -10.76 0.65 2.49
CA PRO A 276 -9.78 0.85 3.56
C PRO A 276 -8.37 1.02 2.96
N VAL A 277 -7.47 1.67 3.70
CA VAL A 277 -6.15 2.07 3.20
C VAL A 277 -5.37 0.90 2.60
N ASP A 278 -5.34 -0.25 3.27
CA ASP A 278 -4.61 -1.45 2.83
C ASP A 278 -5.25 -2.19 1.64
N LYS A 279 -6.37 -1.69 1.12
CA LYS A 279 -7.09 -2.22 -0.06
C LYS A 279 -7.11 -1.24 -1.23
N ARG A 280 -6.47 -0.09 -1.11
CA ARG A 280 -6.30 0.86 -2.20
C ARG A 280 -5.20 0.42 -3.15
N GLU A 281 -5.24 0.90 -4.37
CA GLU A 281 -4.22 0.59 -5.38
C GLU A 281 -2.82 0.99 -4.91
N ASN A 282 -1.82 0.22 -5.32
CA ASN A 282 -0.43 0.49 -4.98
C ASN A 282 0.23 1.34 -6.06
N PHE A 283 0.86 2.43 -5.63
CA PHE A 283 1.67 3.32 -6.47
C PHE A 283 3.12 3.24 -6.05
N ILE A 284 4.02 3.54 -6.97
CA ILE A 284 5.44 3.63 -6.71
C ILE A 284 5.97 4.97 -7.22
N LYS A 285 6.66 5.72 -6.36
CA LYS A 285 7.28 7.01 -6.65
C LYS A 285 8.52 7.24 -5.80
N ARG A 286 9.29 8.24 -6.15
CA ARG A 286 10.41 8.72 -5.32
C ARG A 286 9.91 9.67 -4.24
N CYS A 287 10.33 9.45 -2.99
CA CYS A 287 10.08 10.38 -1.90
C CYS A 287 11.00 11.59 -2.04
N VAL A 288 10.47 12.72 -2.52
CA VAL A 288 11.23 13.93 -2.78
C VAL A 288 11.32 14.81 -1.54
N ALA A 289 10.23 14.91 -0.76
CA ALA A 289 10.23 15.66 0.48
C ALA A 289 9.58 14.85 1.61
N ILE A 290 10.10 15.02 2.82
CA ILE A 290 9.65 14.34 4.03
C ILE A 290 8.95 15.32 4.99
N ALA A 291 8.36 14.79 6.05
CA ALA A 291 7.64 15.57 7.06
C ALA A 291 8.49 16.71 7.66
N GLY A 292 7.98 17.93 7.56
CA GLY A 292 8.63 19.17 8.03
C GLY A 292 9.40 19.93 6.95
N ASP A 293 9.59 19.36 5.76
CA ASP A 293 10.22 20.04 4.64
C ASP A 293 9.28 21.08 4.00
N THR A 294 9.87 22.08 3.38
CA THR A 294 9.18 22.99 2.44
C THR A 294 9.69 22.70 1.04
N LEU A 295 8.79 22.24 0.17
CA LEU A 295 9.09 21.89 -1.21
C LEU A 295 8.68 23.05 -2.14
N GLN A 296 9.53 23.36 -3.11
CA GLN A 296 9.24 24.24 -4.22
C GLN A 296 9.86 23.70 -5.50
N VAL A 297 9.18 23.85 -6.63
CA VAL A 297 9.73 23.55 -7.97
C VAL A 297 9.86 24.86 -8.71
N LYS A 298 11.03 25.15 -9.26
CA LYS A 298 11.32 26.34 -10.08
C LYS A 298 12.04 25.93 -11.35
N GLY A 299 11.42 26.15 -12.50
CA GLY A 299 12.00 25.77 -13.79
C GLY A 299 12.39 24.29 -13.83
N THR A 300 11.51 23.40 -13.32
CA THR A 300 11.73 21.93 -13.20
C THR A 300 12.69 21.49 -12.08
N VAL A 301 13.47 22.38 -11.47
CA VAL A 301 14.39 22.07 -10.37
C VAL A 301 13.62 22.04 -9.06
N VAL A 302 13.80 20.98 -8.30
CA VAL A 302 13.20 20.83 -6.98
C VAL A 302 14.08 21.51 -5.93
N TYR A 303 13.47 22.32 -5.09
CA TYR A 303 14.11 22.97 -3.94
C TYR A 303 13.47 22.42 -2.66
N ILE A 304 14.30 21.99 -1.72
CA ILE A 304 13.88 21.56 -0.39
C ILE A 304 14.48 22.52 0.63
N ASN A 305 13.62 23.15 1.42
CA ASN A 305 14.02 24.16 2.41
C ASN A 305 14.90 25.29 1.81
N GLY A 306 14.59 25.66 0.56
CA GLY A 306 15.32 26.70 -0.18
C GLY A 306 16.60 26.26 -0.89
N VAL A 307 17.03 25.01 -0.70
CA VAL A 307 18.22 24.43 -1.34
C VAL A 307 17.81 23.59 -2.54
N ALA A 308 18.46 23.79 -3.68
CA ALA A 308 18.23 22.98 -4.87
C ALA A 308 18.71 21.54 -4.63
N GLU A 309 17.85 20.56 -4.86
CA GLU A 309 18.21 19.15 -4.80
C GLU A 309 18.93 18.71 -6.08
N GLU A 310 19.90 17.81 -5.93
CA GLU A 310 20.49 17.15 -7.09
C GLU A 310 19.41 16.35 -7.82
N PHE A 311 19.40 16.51 -9.12
CA PHE A 311 18.48 15.81 -9.97
C PHE A 311 18.84 14.32 -10.03
N PRO A 312 17.91 13.39 -9.81
CA PRO A 312 18.22 11.97 -10.07
C PRO A 312 18.70 11.79 -11.51
N LYS A 313 19.84 11.15 -11.70
CA LYS A 313 20.48 10.99 -13.01
C LYS A 313 19.57 10.34 -14.07
N ALA A 314 18.65 9.49 -13.60
CA ALA A 314 17.65 8.81 -14.41
C ALA A 314 16.35 9.61 -14.57
N SER A 315 16.27 10.86 -14.08
CA SER A 315 15.04 11.64 -14.20
C SER A 315 14.90 12.26 -15.58
N GLU A 316 13.71 12.11 -16.15
CA GLU A 316 13.38 12.54 -17.50
C GLU A 316 12.47 13.75 -17.55
N ARG A 317 12.57 14.49 -18.65
CA ARG A 317 11.73 15.66 -19.00
C ARG A 317 11.47 15.70 -20.47
N ASN A 318 10.37 16.33 -20.85
CA ASN A 318 10.02 16.56 -22.24
C ASN A 318 10.73 17.82 -22.78
N PHE A 319 11.28 17.69 -23.97
CA PHE A 319 11.92 18.76 -24.71
C PHE A 319 11.39 18.81 -26.14
N ILE A 320 11.29 20.02 -26.68
CA ILE A 320 11.14 20.23 -28.11
C ILE A 320 12.54 20.27 -28.72
N VAL A 321 12.79 19.35 -29.64
CA VAL A 321 14.03 19.26 -30.42
C VAL A 321 13.71 19.73 -31.84
N ALA A 322 14.36 20.80 -32.30
CA ALA A 322 14.24 21.28 -33.66
C ALA A 322 15.48 20.91 -34.45
N THR A 323 15.30 20.37 -35.66
CA THR A 323 16.37 20.05 -36.62
C THR A 323 16.42 21.05 -37.75
N ASP A 324 17.38 20.88 -38.66
CA ASP A 324 17.50 21.66 -39.89
C ASP A 324 16.55 21.21 -41.02
N GLY A 325 15.60 20.32 -40.70
CA GLY A 325 14.66 19.69 -41.60
C GLY A 325 15.07 18.23 -41.89
N THR A 326 16.29 17.83 -41.55
CA THR A 326 16.73 16.42 -41.64
C THR A 326 16.12 15.62 -40.51
N MET A 327 15.60 14.44 -40.83
CA MET A 327 14.98 13.56 -39.81
C MET A 327 16.04 13.05 -38.83
N LEU A 328 15.63 12.88 -37.57
CA LEU A 328 16.43 12.18 -36.60
C LEU A 328 16.47 10.69 -36.92
N ASN A 329 17.63 10.06 -36.75
CA ASN A 329 17.78 8.62 -36.92
C ASN A 329 17.31 7.90 -35.65
N GLU A 330 16.24 7.12 -35.78
CA GLU A 330 15.62 6.42 -34.64
C GLU A 330 16.56 5.36 -34.03
N ASP A 331 17.34 4.63 -34.87
CA ASP A 331 18.32 3.64 -34.38
C ASP A 331 19.39 4.33 -33.50
N GLN A 332 19.83 5.53 -33.88
CA GLN A 332 20.78 6.31 -33.09
C GLN A 332 20.17 6.83 -31.77
N LEU A 333 18.90 7.19 -31.77
CA LEU A 333 18.20 7.56 -30.56
C LEU A 333 18.08 6.37 -29.59
N GLU A 334 17.77 5.18 -30.12
CA GLU A 334 17.75 3.94 -29.31
C GLU A 334 19.14 3.61 -28.71
N GLU A 335 20.24 3.82 -29.49
CA GLU A 335 21.62 3.69 -28.96
C GLU A 335 21.91 4.72 -27.84
N PHE A 336 21.29 5.87 -27.87
CA PHE A 336 21.40 6.87 -26.81
C PHE A 336 20.61 6.51 -25.55
N GLY A 337 19.67 5.57 -25.70
CA GLY A 337 18.79 5.10 -24.64
C GLY A 337 17.37 5.67 -24.71
N ILE A 338 17.02 6.41 -25.76
CA ILE A 338 15.71 7.02 -26.00
C ILE A 338 14.85 6.01 -26.77
N HIS A 339 13.75 5.56 -26.20
CA HIS A 339 12.87 4.63 -26.90
C HIS A 339 12.00 5.34 -27.92
N THR A 340 12.03 4.87 -29.16
CA THR A 340 11.26 5.44 -30.27
C THR A 340 9.90 4.77 -30.46
N ASP A 341 9.59 3.71 -29.70
CA ASP A 341 8.26 3.08 -29.69
C ASP A 341 7.19 4.07 -29.17
N PRO A 342 6.20 4.45 -30.01
CA PRO A 342 5.14 5.38 -29.59
C PRO A 342 4.36 4.94 -28.35
N ALA A 343 4.31 3.65 -28.06
CA ALA A 343 3.62 3.11 -26.89
C ALA A 343 4.28 3.51 -25.57
N LEU A 344 5.56 3.86 -25.57
CA LEU A 344 6.31 4.31 -24.39
C LEU A 344 6.22 5.83 -24.17
N GLY A 345 5.84 6.58 -25.23
CA GLY A 345 5.62 8.03 -25.14
C GLY A 345 6.87 8.87 -24.93
N GLU A 346 8.08 8.30 -25.19
CA GLU A 346 9.34 9.04 -25.07
C GLU A 346 9.66 9.88 -26.32
N PHE A 347 9.22 9.45 -27.49
CA PHE A 347 9.51 10.08 -28.78
C PHE A 347 8.24 10.34 -29.56
N MET A 348 8.06 11.55 -30.05
CA MET A 348 6.96 11.94 -30.93
C MET A 348 7.45 12.92 -31.99
N ASN A 349 7.29 12.56 -33.26
CA ASN A 349 7.50 13.48 -34.36
C ASN A 349 6.28 14.42 -34.49
N THR A 350 6.51 15.73 -34.33
CA THR A 350 5.46 16.75 -34.40
C THR A 350 5.41 17.44 -35.77
N GLY A 351 6.24 17.00 -36.74
CA GLY A 351 6.31 17.50 -38.09
C GLY A 351 7.33 18.61 -38.30
N ALA A 352 7.64 18.91 -39.58
CA ALA A 352 8.53 20.01 -40.00
C ALA A 352 9.93 20.01 -39.32
N GLY A 353 10.50 18.86 -39.00
CA GLY A 353 11.79 18.77 -38.31
C GLY A 353 11.72 19.10 -36.82
N SER A 354 10.53 19.01 -36.22
CA SER A 354 10.29 19.21 -34.80
C SER A 354 9.86 17.90 -34.11
N TYR A 355 10.41 17.66 -32.93
CA TYR A 355 10.17 16.45 -32.18
C TYR A 355 9.91 16.78 -30.69
N ASN A 356 8.97 16.09 -30.07
CA ASN A 356 8.85 16.07 -28.64
C ASN A 356 9.55 14.79 -28.12
N ILE A 357 10.61 14.98 -27.34
CA ILE A 357 11.44 13.88 -26.84
C ILE A 357 11.56 13.98 -25.33
N ASN A 358 11.25 12.87 -24.63
CA ASN A 358 11.46 12.73 -23.21
C ASN A 358 12.88 12.23 -22.96
N MET A 359 13.69 12.98 -22.25
CA MET A 359 15.14 12.72 -22.11
C MET A 359 15.63 12.98 -20.70
N THR A 360 16.58 12.14 -20.30
CA THR A 360 17.47 12.42 -19.17
C THR A 360 18.48 13.53 -19.53
N PRO A 361 19.17 14.16 -18.56
CA PRO A 361 20.24 15.11 -18.83
C PRO A 361 21.36 14.55 -19.73
N SER A 362 21.72 13.27 -19.55
CA SER A 362 22.75 12.60 -20.35
C SER A 362 22.32 12.39 -21.81
N GLU A 363 21.08 11.97 -22.03
CA GLU A 363 20.51 11.77 -23.37
C GLU A 363 20.39 13.11 -24.10
N LYS A 364 19.91 14.16 -23.40
CA LYS A 364 19.87 15.53 -23.95
C LYS A 364 21.23 16.00 -24.41
N ASP A 365 22.30 15.75 -23.63
CA ASP A 365 23.67 16.11 -24.02
C ASP A 365 24.13 15.35 -25.28
N LYS A 366 23.78 14.09 -25.44
CA LYS A 366 24.07 13.31 -26.65
C LYS A 366 23.31 13.83 -27.87
N VAL A 367 22.00 14.08 -27.73
CA VAL A 367 21.13 14.60 -28.79
C VAL A 367 21.58 16.01 -29.23
N SER A 368 22.02 16.84 -28.29
CA SER A 368 22.50 18.21 -28.59
C SER A 368 23.76 18.23 -29.48
N LYS A 369 24.52 17.13 -29.52
CA LYS A 369 25.75 16.99 -30.34
C LYS A 369 25.48 16.48 -31.74
N LEU A 370 24.24 16.13 -32.08
CA LEU A 370 23.88 15.73 -33.41
C LEU A 370 23.97 16.92 -34.41
N PRO A 371 24.60 16.77 -35.57
CA PRO A 371 24.87 17.87 -36.50
C PRO A 371 23.63 18.52 -37.07
N ASN A 372 22.53 17.78 -37.15
CA ASN A 372 21.24 18.26 -37.69
C ASN A 372 20.34 18.91 -36.59
N VAL A 373 20.71 18.84 -35.33
CA VAL A 373 19.95 19.48 -34.24
C VAL A 373 20.30 20.95 -34.13
N LYS A 374 19.30 21.82 -34.23
CA LYS A 374 19.45 23.30 -34.16
C LYS A 374 19.19 23.83 -32.76
N SER A 375 18.16 23.29 -32.07
CA SER A 375 17.83 23.71 -30.71
C SER A 375 17.12 22.62 -29.91
N ILE A 376 17.31 22.67 -28.58
CA ILE A 376 16.60 21.84 -27.62
C ILE A 376 16.07 22.77 -26.54
N VAL A 377 14.74 22.91 -26.44
CA VAL A 377 14.06 23.77 -25.47
C VAL A 377 13.10 22.97 -24.60
N SER A 378 12.96 23.36 -23.35
CA SER A 378 11.94 22.76 -22.47
C SER A 378 10.55 23.14 -22.95
N ILE A 379 9.59 22.23 -22.87
CA ILE A 379 8.18 22.50 -23.18
C ILE A 379 7.62 23.37 -22.05
N PRO A 380 7.06 24.55 -22.35
CA PRO A 380 6.36 25.35 -21.34
C PRO A 380 5.00 24.70 -21.06
N TYR A 381 4.80 24.24 -19.83
CA TYR A 381 3.50 23.75 -19.40
C TYR A 381 2.65 24.92 -18.88
N PRO A 382 1.41 25.05 -19.36
CA PRO A 382 0.49 26.06 -18.84
C PRO A 382 0.06 25.75 -17.41
N PRO A 383 -0.47 26.74 -16.67
CA PRO A 383 -1.12 26.47 -15.39
C PRO A 383 -2.26 25.47 -15.55
N GLU A 384 -2.28 24.47 -14.70
CA GLU A 384 -3.29 23.41 -14.75
C GLU A 384 -4.22 23.48 -13.52
N ALA A 385 -5.53 23.55 -13.78
CA ALA A 385 -6.55 23.54 -12.73
C ALA A 385 -6.59 22.23 -11.93
N GLN A 386 -6.02 21.15 -12.47
CA GLN A 386 -5.95 19.85 -11.83
C GLN A 386 -4.79 19.67 -10.86
N LEU A 387 -3.87 20.65 -10.77
CA LEU A 387 -2.78 20.60 -9.81
C LEU A 387 -3.26 20.83 -8.38
N PHE A 388 -2.62 20.13 -7.44
CA PHE A 388 -2.82 20.33 -6.02
C PHE A 388 -2.32 21.72 -5.57
N PRO A 389 -2.99 22.43 -4.64
CA PRO A 389 -4.30 22.13 -4.06
C PRO A 389 -5.43 22.53 -5.00
N PHE A 390 -6.37 21.64 -5.18
CA PHE A 390 -7.52 21.85 -6.04
C PHE A 390 -8.32 23.11 -5.65
N TYR A 391 -9.03 23.70 -6.61
CA TYR A 391 -9.94 24.83 -6.44
C TYR A 391 -9.28 26.18 -6.08
N ASN A 392 -7.96 26.30 -6.14
CA ASN A 392 -7.30 27.58 -5.96
C ASN A 392 -6.97 28.22 -7.32
N THR A 393 -7.91 28.99 -7.85
CA THR A 393 -7.79 29.68 -9.15
C THR A 393 -6.79 30.84 -9.14
N GLN A 394 -6.34 31.31 -7.97
CA GLN A 394 -5.37 32.40 -7.88
C GLN A 394 -3.92 31.92 -8.05
N ARG A 395 -3.65 30.64 -7.86
CA ARG A 395 -2.29 30.08 -8.00
C ARG A 395 -2.02 29.69 -9.45
N GLN A 396 -1.07 30.34 -10.06
CA GLN A 396 -0.60 30.06 -11.42
C GLN A 396 0.49 28.98 -11.42
N TRP A 397 0.25 27.86 -10.72
CA TRP A 397 1.21 26.78 -10.65
C TRP A 397 1.15 25.90 -11.89
N THR A 398 2.33 25.43 -12.28
CA THR A 398 2.52 24.45 -13.36
C THR A 398 3.27 23.24 -12.81
N VAL A 399 3.39 22.19 -13.56
CA VAL A 399 4.20 21.01 -13.17
C VAL A 399 5.68 21.38 -12.96
N ASP A 400 6.14 22.46 -13.60
CA ASP A 400 7.53 22.95 -13.57
C ASP A 400 7.77 24.13 -12.63
N ASN A 401 6.70 24.83 -12.22
CA ASN A 401 6.76 25.93 -11.27
C ASN A 401 5.64 25.75 -10.23
N PHE A 402 6.00 25.17 -9.10
CA PHE A 402 5.06 24.67 -8.10
C PHE A 402 5.51 25.04 -6.67
N GLY A 403 4.58 25.38 -5.81
CA GLY A 403 4.87 25.69 -4.41
C GLY A 403 5.24 27.16 -4.17
N PRO A 404 5.76 27.50 -2.96
CA PRO A 404 6.18 26.57 -1.92
C PRO A 404 5.04 25.85 -1.19
N VAL A 405 5.28 24.58 -0.78
CA VAL A 405 4.34 23.78 0.03
C VAL A 405 5.10 23.17 1.21
N TRP A 406 4.63 23.42 2.41
CA TRP A 406 5.16 22.77 3.61
C TRP A 406 4.54 21.38 3.80
N ILE A 407 5.38 20.38 4.08
CA ILE A 407 4.95 18.98 4.24
C ILE A 407 4.58 18.75 5.71
N PRO A 408 3.33 18.35 6.03
CA PRO A 408 2.90 18.20 7.40
C PRO A 408 3.74 17.17 8.19
N LYS A 409 4.03 17.54 9.44
CA LYS A 409 4.80 16.74 10.39
C LYS A 409 3.98 16.44 11.63
N LYS A 410 4.03 15.22 12.10
CA LYS A 410 3.39 14.78 13.34
C LYS A 410 3.80 15.69 14.50
N GLY A 411 2.80 16.18 15.26
CA GLY A 411 2.98 17.08 16.39
C GLY A 411 3.20 18.54 16.04
N ALA A 412 3.38 18.88 14.76
CA ALA A 412 3.49 20.28 14.35
C ALA A 412 2.10 20.92 14.20
N THR A 413 2.01 22.18 14.61
CA THR A 413 0.78 22.98 14.57
C THR A 413 0.89 24.05 13.50
N ILE A 414 -0.15 24.21 12.69
CA ILE A 414 -0.30 25.30 11.73
C ILE A 414 -1.46 26.21 12.11
N SER A 415 -1.38 27.48 11.73
CA SER A 415 -2.53 28.37 11.69
C SER A 415 -3.36 28.09 10.43
N LEU A 416 -4.67 28.01 10.57
CA LEU A 416 -5.60 27.86 9.44
C LEU A 416 -5.94 29.23 8.88
N THR A 417 -5.67 29.43 7.60
CA THR A 417 -5.92 30.67 6.89
C THR A 417 -6.61 30.39 5.55
N PRO A 418 -7.30 31.36 4.93
CA PRO A 418 -7.89 31.17 3.61
C PRO A 418 -6.86 30.75 2.54
N ASP A 419 -5.59 31.17 2.69
CA ASP A 419 -4.52 30.85 1.74
C ASP A 419 -4.05 29.39 1.82
N ASN A 420 -4.13 28.77 3.02
CA ASN A 420 -3.57 27.44 3.25
C ASN A 420 -4.61 26.34 3.51
N VAL A 421 -5.84 26.69 3.84
CA VAL A 421 -6.87 25.71 4.19
C VAL A 421 -7.09 24.67 3.09
N ASN A 422 -7.15 25.07 1.84
CA ASN A 422 -7.32 24.18 0.69
C ASN A 422 -6.15 23.19 0.56
N THR A 423 -4.95 23.58 1.00
CA THR A 423 -3.76 22.73 0.98
C THR A 423 -3.86 21.62 2.04
N TYR A 424 -4.40 21.93 3.23
CA TYR A 424 -4.35 20.99 4.36
C TYR A 424 -5.69 20.36 4.71
N GLN A 425 -6.81 20.87 4.19
CA GLN A 425 -8.16 20.39 4.50
C GLN A 425 -8.30 18.87 4.34
N ARG A 426 -7.77 18.29 3.24
CA ARG A 426 -7.86 16.83 3.02
C ARG A 426 -7.05 16.04 4.06
N SER A 427 -5.88 16.54 4.46
CA SER A 427 -5.06 15.92 5.51
C SER A 427 -5.82 15.91 6.83
N ILE A 428 -6.47 17.01 7.18
CA ILE A 428 -7.23 17.17 8.42
C ILE A 428 -8.50 16.29 8.40
N SER A 429 -9.28 16.37 7.32
CA SER A 429 -10.60 15.71 7.28
C SER A 429 -10.52 14.24 6.91
N VAL A 430 -9.93 13.91 5.76
CA VAL A 430 -9.97 12.54 5.20
C VAL A 430 -8.92 11.66 5.84
N TYR A 431 -7.66 12.13 5.91
CA TYR A 431 -6.57 11.27 6.37
C TYR A 431 -6.54 11.15 7.90
N GLU A 432 -6.86 12.20 8.63
CA GLU A 432 -6.89 12.18 10.10
C GLU A 432 -8.30 12.04 10.70
N GLY A 433 -9.32 11.86 9.82
CA GLY A 433 -10.67 11.45 10.21
C GLY A 433 -11.44 12.50 11.00
N ASN A 434 -11.17 13.79 10.79
CA ASN A 434 -11.91 14.86 11.48
C ASN A 434 -13.06 15.37 10.60
N LYS A 435 -14.17 15.73 11.23
CA LYS A 435 -15.19 16.54 10.59
C LYS A 435 -14.63 17.95 10.42
N PHE A 436 -14.55 18.44 9.19
CA PHE A 436 -14.05 19.78 8.86
C PHE A 436 -15.14 20.56 8.13
N GLU A 437 -15.45 21.72 8.62
CA GLU A 437 -16.45 22.63 8.04
C GLU A 437 -15.93 24.08 8.03
N GLU A 438 -16.32 24.83 7.00
CA GLU A 438 -16.15 26.26 6.92
C GLU A 438 -17.53 26.94 7.01
N ARG A 439 -17.71 27.86 7.97
CA ARG A 439 -18.96 28.57 8.18
C ARG A 439 -18.66 30.04 8.43
N GLY A 440 -19.14 30.91 7.54
CA GLY A 440 -18.95 32.37 7.72
C GLY A 440 -17.49 32.82 7.83
N GLY A 441 -16.59 32.20 7.06
CA GLY A 441 -15.15 32.50 7.07
C GLY A 441 -14.39 31.98 8.30
N LYS A 442 -15.04 31.14 9.13
CA LYS A 442 -14.44 30.47 10.28
C LYS A 442 -14.35 28.97 10.05
N TYR A 443 -13.34 28.33 10.63
CA TYR A 443 -13.11 26.90 10.50
C TYR A 443 -13.55 26.14 11.74
N PHE A 444 -14.26 25.04 11.54
CA PHE A 444 -14.73 24.15 12.59
C PHE A 444 -14.15 22.75 12.39
N ILE A 445 -13.52 22.22 13.45
CA ILE A 445 -12.98 20.87 13.49
C ILE A 445 -13.68 20.09 14.59
N ASN A 446 -14.41 19.01 14.21
CA ASN A 446 -15.25 18.25 15.13
C ASN A 446 -16.23 19.15 15.91
N ASP A 447 -16.92 20.03 15.18
CA ASP A 447 -17.91 21.01 15.66
C ASP A 447 -17.36 22.12 16.59
N LYS A 448 -16.02 22.18 16.76
CA LYS A 448 -15.37 23.24 17.57
C LYS A 448 -14.68 24.24 16.66
N GLU A 449 -14.94 25.55 16.85
CA GLU A 449 -14.21 26.62 16.17
C GLU A 449 -12.71 26.49 16.45
N SER A 450 -11.89 26.47 15.40
CA SER A 450 -10.45 26.22 15.48
C SER A 450 -9.70 27.11 14.50
N THR A 451 -8.75 27.89 14.97
CA THR A 451 -7.86 28.73 14.17
C THR A 451 -6.53 28.05 13.87
N THR A 452 -6.29 26.88 14.49
CA THR A 452 -5.06 26.12 14.32
C THR A 452 -5.38 24.63 14.21
N TYR A 453 -4.41 23.86 13.67
CA TYR A 453 -4.48 22.42 13.64
C TYR A 453 -3.13 21.77 13.94
N THR A 454 -3.12 20.74 14.79
CA THR A 454 -1.92 19.93 15.09
C THR A 454 -2.03 18.57 14.41
N PHE A 455 -1.10 18.27 13.53
CA PHE A 455 -1.09 17.01 12.75
C PHE A 455 -0.78 15.79 13.62
N LYS A 456 -1.51 14.70 13.39
CA LYS A 456 -1.36 13.43 14.12
C LYS A 456 -0.42 12.45 13.42
N MET A 457 -0.13 12.65 12.12
CA MET A 457 0.71 11.81 11.28
C MET A 457 1.80 12.60 10.58
N ASN A 458 2.84 11.90 10.09
CA ASN A 458 3.79 12.44 9.14
C ASN A 458 3.24 12.29 7.71
N TYR A 459 3.68 13.19 6.85
CA TYR A 459 3.31 13.19 5.43
C TYR A 459 4.56 13.25 4.56
N TYR A 460 4.39 12.83 3.32
CA TYR A 460 5.46 12.75 2.34
C TYR A 460 5.01 13.34 1.01
N TRP A 461 5.98 13.78 0.21
CA TRP A 461 5.76 14.25 -1.15
C TRP A 461 6.46 13.32 -2.12
N MET A 462 5.67 12.71 -2.99
CA MET A 462 6.09 11.67 -3.90
C MET A 462 6.08 12.19 -5.33
N MET A 463 7.19 12.05 -6.06
CA MET A 463 7.27 12.41 -7.48
C MET A 463 7.83 11.26 -8.31
N GLY A 464 7.34 11.13 -9.55
CA GLY A 464 7.91 10.19 -10.51
C GLY A 464 9.23 10.69 -11.07
N ASP A 465 10.12 9.77 -11.47
CA ASP A 465 11.38 10.13 -12.11
C ASP A 465 11.17 10.59 -13.55
N ASN A 466 10.13 10.07 -14.23
CA ASN A 466 9.65 10.63 -15.49
C ASN A 466 8.71 11.82 -15.18
N ARG A 467 9.31 13.01 -15.05
CA ARG A 467 8.68 14.20 -14.46
C ARG A 467 7.42 14.68 -15.18
N HIS A 468 7.37 14.58 -16.50
CA HIS A 468 6.24 15.04 -17.30
C HIS A 468 5.24 13.92 -17.63
N ASN A 469 5.62 12.65 -17.44
CA ASN A 469 4.75 11.49 -17.64
C ASN A 469 4.41 10.80 -16.29
N SER A 470 4.25 11.59 -15.24
CA SER A 470 3.94 11.07 -13.91
C SER A 470 2.73 11.76 -13.29
N LEU A 471 1.71 10.99 -13.01
CA LEU A 471 0.69 11.37 -12.06
C LEU A 471 1.27 11.16 -10.65
N ASP A 472 1.51 12.26 -9.89
CA ASP A 472 2.20 12.23 -8.60
C ASP A 472 1.68 13.31 -7.62
N SER A 473 2.39 13.59 -6.53
CA SER A 473 1.94 14.53 -5.50
C SER A 473 1.63 15.95 -6.00
N ARG A 474 2.16 16.34 -7.13
CA ARG A 474 1.78 17.62 -7.77
C ARG A 474 0.29 17.65 -8.16
N PHE A 475 -0.31 16.47 -8.35
CA PHE A 475 -1.72 16.30 -8.73
C PHE A 475 -2.61 15.92 -7.55
N TRP A 476 -2.19 15.02 -6.67
CA TRP A 476 -3.05 14.55 -5.56
C TRP A 476 -2.67 15.07 -4.18
N GLY A 477 -1.49 15.69 -4.03
CA GLY A 477 -1.02 16.23 -2.76
C GLY A 477 -0.24 15.23 -1.90
N PHE A 478 -0.42 15.31 -0.60
CA PHE A 478 0.34 14.57 0.40
C PHE A 478 0.04 13.07 0.43
N VAL A 479 1.06 12.28 0.74
CA VAL A 479 0.93 10.85 1.07
C VAL A 479 1.12 10.68 2.59
N PRO A 480 0.10 10.25 3.34
CA PRO A 480 0.22 10.05 4.78
C PRO A 480 1.04 8.81 5.13
N GLU A 481 1.62 8.77 6.32
CA GLU A 481 2.49 7.67 6.77
C GLU A 481 1.79 6.31 6.85
N ASP A 482 0.48 6.29 7.10
CA ASP A 482 -0.33 5.07 7.15
C ASP A 482 -0.56 4.44 5.76
N HIS A 483 -0.33 5.18 4.68
CA HIS A 483 -0.41 4.69 3.31
C HIS A 483 0.88 4.01 2.83
N ILE A 484 1.99 4.17 3.52
CA ILE A 484 3.28 3.62 3.11
C ILE A 484 3.27 2.09 3.24
N VAL A 485 3.61 1.40 2.15
CA VAL A 485 3.70 -0.06 2.08
C VAL A 485 5.14 -0.51 2.35
N GLY A 486 6.13 0.00 1.61
CA GLY A 486 7.51 -0.42 1.77
C GLY A 486 8.47 0.30 0.82
N LYS A 487 9.75 -0.04 0.92
CA LYS A 487 10.83 0.46 0.06
C LYS A 487 11.08 -0.51 -1.08
N ALA A 488 11.08 -0.04 -2.32
CA ALA A 488 11.55 -0.83 -3.45
C ALA A 488 13.08 -1.02 -3.33
N THR A 489 13.53 -2.28 -3.36
CA THR A 489 14.94 -2.59 -3.02
C THR A 489 15.69 -3.30 -4.12
N LEU A 490 15.02 -4.18 -4.87
CA LEU A 490 15.67 -5.06 -5.83
C LEU A 490 14.77 -5.31 -7.04
N ILE A 491 15.31 -5.22 -8.24
CA ILE A 491 14.71 -5.78 -9.47
C ILE A 491 15.17 -7.24 -9.55
N TRP A 492 14.24 -8.20 -9.38
CA TRP A 492 14.60 -9.61 -9.41
C TRP A 492 14.39 -10.24 -10.79
N PHE A 493 13.50 -9.67 -11.61
CA PHE A 493 13.24 -10.08 -12.98
C PHE A 493 12.84 -8.88 -13.84
N SER A 494 13.16 -8.91 -15.13
CA SER A 494 12.82 -7.86 -16.09
C SER A 494 12.65 -8.46 -17.48
N TRP A 495 11.56 -8.07 -18.18
CA TRP A 495 11.21 -8.64 -19.47
C TRP A 495 10.68 -7.58 -20.45
N GLU A 496 11.22 -7.56 -21.69
CA GLU A 496 10.69 -6.84 -22.84
C GLU A 496 11.19 -7.52 -24.10
N LYS A 497 10.28 -8.04 -24.93
CA LYS A 497 10.67 -8.83 -26.12
C LYS A 497 11.75 -9.91 -25.84
N GLY A 498 12.13 -10.10 -24.58
CA GLY A 498 13.16 -11.00 -24.06
C GLY A 498 13.64 -10.58 -22.67
N PRO A 499 14.43 -11.44 -21.97
CA PRO A 499 14.92 -11.13 -20.64
C PRO A 499 15.98 -10.01 -20.66
N ARG A 500 15.78 -8.97 -19.86
CA ARG A 500 16.74 -7.88 -19.67
C ARG A 500 17.78 -8.26 -18.61
N TRP A 501 18.72 -9.15 -18.96
CA TRP A 501 19.70 -9.75 -18.03
C TRP A 501 20.48 -8.72 -17.21
N LYS A 502 20.84 -7.57 -17.77
CA LYS A 502 21.60 -6.50 -17.09
C LYS A 502 20.83 -5.83 -15.96
N ARG A 503 19.49 -5.95 -15.97
CA ARG A 503 18.63 -5.36 -14.92
C ARG A 503 18.31 -6.33 -13.80
N MET A 504 18.45 -7.63 -14.03
CA MET A 504 18.12 -8.64 -13.03
C MET A 504 19.09 -8.58 -11.85
N PHE A 505 18.55 -8.72 -10.63
CA PHE A 505 19.26 -8.66 -9.36
C PHE A 505 19.98 -7.32 -9.10
N THR A 506 19.51 -6.24 -9.72
CA THR A 506 20.04 -4.88 -9.47
C THR A 506 19.29 -4.19 -8.34
N THR A 507 20.04 -3.48 -7.49
CA THR A 507 19.47 -2.70 -6.39
C THR A 507 18.87 -1.38 -6.89
N ILE A 508 17.72 -1.00 -6.36
CA ILE A 508 17.03 0.25 -6.68
C ILE A 508 17.58 1.36 -5.76
N ARG A 509 17.98 2.47 -6.38
CA ARG A 509 18.57 3.63 -5.69
C ARG A 509 17.85 4.93 -6.01
#